data_3a8a8e5d910f320c7d78630c3788513e
#
_entry.id   3a8a8e5d910f320c7d78630c3788513e
#
_cell.length_a   1.000
_cell.length_b   1.000
_cell.length_c   1.000
_cell.angle_alpha   90.00
_cell.angle_beta   90.00
_cell.angle_gamma   90.00
#
_symmetry.space_group_name_H-M   'P 1'
#
loop_
_entity.id
_entity.type
_entity.pdbx_description
1 polymer ?
#
loop_
_entity_poly.entity_id
_entity_poly.type
_entity_poly.pdbx_seq_one_letter_code
_entity_poly.pdbx_strand_id
1 'polypeptide(L)'
;VTHVVPLVRTLQRAWPQLPLHWVIDKGGQKLLEGLDGVVFHAYDKRSGMGGMRALRKELPTESFDVLLQMQVAFRANVLSGFIPARRRIGYDRSRSKDLHGLFVNERIPDRPGIHVLDAIGSFCEPLGLKQAEVVWDLPVPDAAREWAGAQWQDDGAPVLMISPCSSHARRNWYPDRYAAVADHAAGKGWRIVLCGGRSDLERSTTDAIVAAMQHPALDLVGKDTLKQLPALLERADLVMTPDSGPMHIANAMGTKVLGLHAASNPARSGPYSDVRYCVDKYDAAARKFLGKSARELKWGSKIEFDDVMDLIGVEDAVAAFERYRSDRG
;
A
#
# COMPACT_ATOMS: atom_id res chain seq x y z
N VAL A 1 6.13 -1.41 -0.85
CA VAL A 1 6.68 -2.59 -0.16
C VAL A 1 5.89 -3.83 -0.53
N THR A 2 4.60 -3.93 -0.18
CA THR A 2 3.75 -5.11 -0.47
C THR A 2 3.72 -5.49 -1.96
N HIS A 3 3.65 -4.53 -2.87
CA HIS A 3 3.65 -4.79 -4.33
C HIS A 3 4.93 -5.44 -4.87
N VAL A 4 6.03 -5.41 -4.11
CA VAL A 4 7.31 -6.05 -4.52
C VAL A 4 7.35 -7.53 -4.10
N VAL A 5 6.57 -7.93 -3.11
CA VAL A 5 6.56 -9.32 -2.60
C VAL A 5 6.24 -10.34 -3.71
N PRO A 6 5.23 -10.15 -4.58
CA PRO A 6 4.97 -11.08 -5.69
C PRO A 6 6.15 -11.24 -6.66
N LEU A 7 6.90 -10.14 -6.92
CA LEU A 7 8.12 -10.22 -7.70
C LEU A 7 9.18 -11.05 -6.98
N VAL A 8 9.41 -10.80 -5.69
CA VAL A 8 10.35 -11.59 -4.86
C VAL A 8 10.00 -13.08 -4.91
N ARG A 9 8.73 -13.43 -4.69
CA ARG A 9 8.27 -14.82 -4.78
C ARG A 9 8.48 -15.44 -6.16
N THR A 10 8.29 -14.65 -7.22
CA THR A 10 8.57 -15.09 -8.60
C THR A 10 10.07 -15.38 -8.81
N LEU A 11 10.95 -14.50 -8.32
CA LEU A 11 12.40 -14.68 -8.41
C LEU A 11 12.86 -15.90 -7.60
N GLN A 12 12.33 -16.10 -6.39
CA GLN A 12 12.63 -17.26 -5.54
C GLN A 12 12.23 -18.58 -6.19
N ARG A 13 11.08 -18.63 -6.86
CA ARG A 13 10.65 -19.82 -7.60
C ARG A 13 11.54 -20.12 -8.81
N ALA A 14 11.94 -19.07 -9.52
CA ALA A 14 12.82 -19.23 -10.68
C ALA A 14 14.26 -19.61 -10.30
N TRP A 15 14.74 -19.07 -9.19
CA TRP A 15 16.12 -19.24 -8.74
C TRP A 15 16.19 -19.46 -7.23
N PRO A 16 15.77 -20.63 -6.72
CA PRO A 16 15.62 -20.88 -5.27
C PRO A 16 16.93 -20.82 -4.49
N GLN A 17 18.08 -20.93 -5.16
CA GLN A 17 19.41 -20.89 -4.53
C GLN A 17 20.06 -19.52 -4.54
N LEU A 18 19.47 -18.52 -5.23
CA LEU A 18 20.05 -17.18 -5.31
C LEU A 18 19.68 -16.34 -4.09
N PRO A 19 20.66 -15.75 -3.39
CA PRO A 19 20.36 -14.80 -2.32
C PRO A 19 19.76 -13.53 -2.91
N LEU A 20 18.60 -13.11 -2.39
CA LEU A 20 17.98 -11.85 -2.73
C LEU A 20 18.31 -10.81 -1.66
N HIS A 21 18.90 -9.70 -2.06
CA HIS A 21 19.20 -8.57 -1.18
C HIS A 21 18.20 -7.45 -1.43
N TRP A 22 17.57 -6.93 -0.37
CA TRP A 22 16.57 -5.86 -0.49
C TRP A 22 16.95 -4.67 0.38
N VAL A 23 17.29 -3.55 -0.27
CA VAL A 23 17.46 -2.27 0.42
C VAL A 23 16.09 -1.65 0.65
N ILE A 24 15.72 -1.46 1.91
CA ILE A 24 14.38 -1.10 2.33
C ILE A 24 14.42 -0.14 3.53
N ASP A 25 13.37 0.62 3.76
CA ASP A 25 13.25 1.40 5.01
C ASP A 25 12.91 0.51 6.21
N LYS A 26 13.18 1.00 7.43
CA LYS A 26 12.97 0.25 8.67
C LYS A 26 11.52 -0.24 8.86
N GLY A 27 10.54 0.55 8.41
CA GLY A 27 9.13 0.15 8.51
C GLY A 27 8.83 -1.03 7.58
N GLY A 28 9.27 -0.93 6.33
CA GLY A 28 9.13 -2.02 5.36
C GLY A 28 9.85 -3.30 5.80
N GLN A 29 11.08 -3.16 6.34
CA GLN A 29 11.81 -4.29 6.89
C GLN A 29 11.01 -4.95 8.02
N LYS A 30 10.50 -4.17 8.98
CA LYS A 30 9.72 -4.69 10.11
C LYS A 30 8.43 -5.39 9.65
N LEU A 31 7.75 -4.87 8.64
CA LEU A 31 6.55 -5.51 8.07
C LEU A 31 6.89 -6.88 7.47
N LEU A 32 8.01 -6.98 6.75
CA LEU A 32 8.43 -8.17 6.02
C LEU A 32 9.41 -9.07 6.79
N GLU A 33 9.70 -8.77 8.06
CA GLU A 33 10.51 -9.62 8.91
C GLU A 33 9.95 -11.05 8.95
N GLY A 34 10.80 -12.05 8.67
CA GLY A 34 10.40 -13.44 8.49
C GLY A 34 10.08 -13.82 7.04
N LEU A 35 10.26 -12.92 6.06
CA LEU A 35 10.18 -13.27 4.65
C LEU A 35 11.42 -14.07 4.27
N ASP A 36 11.25 -15.37 4.04
CA ASP A 36 12.34 -16.31 3.76
C ASP A 36 13.13 -15.95 2.50
N GLY A 37 14.42 -16.29 2.50
CA GLY A 37 15.31 -16.16 1.33
C GLY A 37 15.62 -14.71 0.92
N VAL A 38 15.36 -13.72 1.80
CA VAL A 38 15.65 -12.30 1.55
C VAL A 38 16.56 -11.74 2.64
N VAL A 39 17.68 -11.16 2.23
CA VAL A 39 18.57 -10.40 3.12
C VAL A 39 18.18 -8.93 3.06
N PHE A 40 17.63 -8.40 4.15
CA PHE A 40 17.22 -7.02 4.24
C PHE A 40 18.36 -6.11 4.67
N HIS A 41 18.50 -4.97 3.99
CA HIS A 41 19.42 -3.90 4.32
C HIS A 41 18.61 -2.63 4.64
N ALA A 42 18.51 -2.29 5.92
CA ALA A 42 17.75 -1.13 6.33
C ALA A 42 18.44 0.19 5.95
N TYR A 43 17.71 1.07 5.28
CA TYR A 43 18.21 2.39 4.94
C TYR A 43 17.31 3.49 5.51
N ASP A 44 17.89 4.40 6.31
CA ASP A 44 17.19 5.57 6.79
C ASP A 44 17.34 6.72 5.78
N LYS A 45 16.22 7.17 5.25
CA LYS A 45 16.17 8.30 4.30
C LYS A 45 16.81 9.60 4.83
N ARG A 46 16.90 9.74 6.16
CA ARG A 46 17.48 10.93 6.82
C ARG A 46 18.98 10.86 6.97
N SER A 47 19.61 9.71 6.78
CA SER A 47 21.05 9.50 6.99
C SER A 47 21.95 10.12 5.90
N GLY A 48 21.39 10.62 4.80
CA GLY A 48 22.13 11.29 3.73
C GLY A 48 23.24 10.44 3.12
N MET A 49 24.31 11.10 2.67
CA MET A 49 25.48 10.44 2.05
C MET A 49 26.25 9.51 3.00
N GLY A 50 26.26 9.85 4.30
CA GLY A 50 26.89 8.98 5.32
C GLY A 50 26.20 7.63 5.41
N GLY A 51 24.86 7.61 5.40
CA GLY A 51 24.09 6.37 5.41
C GLY A 51 24.26 5.55 4.12
N MET A 52 24.39 6.21 2.96
CA MET A 52 24.68 5.50 1.69
C MET A 52 26.04 4.79 1.72
N ARG A 53 27.06 5.46 2.30
CA ARG A 53 28.39 4.85 2.47
C ARG A 53 28.37 3.72 3.50
N ALA A 54 27.63 3.87 4.59
CA ALA A 54 27.46 2.82 5.59
C ALA A 54 26.78 1.60 4.96
N LEU A 55 25.66 1.79 4.26
CA LEU A 55 24.98 0.72 3.53
C LEU A 55 25.94 0.00 2.56
N ARG A 56 26.78 0.74 1.82
CA ARG A 56 27.75 0.10 0.90
C ARG A 56 28.72 -0.83 1.63
N LYS A 57 29.07 -0.54 2.88
CA LYS A 57 29.95 -1.41 3.68
C LYS A 57 29.23 -2.67 4.21
N GLU A 58 27.90 -2.60 4.38
CA GLU A 58 27.07 -3.73 4.82
C GLU A 58 26.74 -4.69 3.66
N LEU A 59 26.77 -4.18 2.42
CA LEU A 59 26.51 -4.99 1.23
C LEU A 59 27.74 -5.85 0.90
N PRO A 60 27.56 -6.99 0.20
CA PRO A 60 28.68 -7.80 -0.31
C PRO A 60 29.68 -6.95 -1.06
N THR A 61 30.97 -7.28 -0.90
CA THR A 61 32.06 -6.59 -1.62
C THR A 61 32.04 -6.85 -3.11
N GLU A 62 31.56 -8.03 -3.48
CA GLU A 62 31.38 -8.46 -4.87
C GLU A 62 30.26 -7.68 -5.56
N SER A 63 30.32 -7.61 -6.87
CA SER A 63 29.28 -6.99 -7.68
C SER A 63 28.08 -7.91 -7.81
N PHE A 64 26.90 -7.37 -7.64
CA PHE A 64 25.67 -8.09 -7.96
C PHE A 64 25.54 -8.32 -9.48
N ASP A 65 25.02 -9.47 -9.88
CA ASP A 65 24.70 -9.70 -11.29
C ASP A 65 23.62 -8.74 -11.79
N VAL A 66 22.58 -8.52 -10.96
CA VAL A 66 21.43 -7.68 -11.30
C VAL A 66 21.04 -6.80 -10.12
N LEU A 67 20.81 -5.53 -10.40
CA LEU A 67 20.11 -4.58 -9.53
C LEU A 67 18.76 -4.20 -10.17
N LEU A 68 17.67 -4.42 -9.45
CA LEU A 68 16.34 -3.99 -9.84
C LEU A 68 16.05 -2.62 -9.18
N GLN A 69 16.15 -1.53 -9.95
CA GLN A 69 15.90 -0.17 -9.46
C GLN A 69 14.41 0.19 -9.59
N MET A 70 13.63 -0.22 -8.62
CA MET A 70 12.17 -0.06 -8.57
C MET A 70 11.69 1.26 -7.95
N GLN A 71 12.60 2.21 -7.72
CA GLN A 71 12.30 3.55 -7.20
C GLN A 71 12.85 4.61 -8.16
N VAL A 72 12.06 5.65 -8.42
CA VAL A 72 12.45 6.70 -9.38
C VAL A 72 12.80 8.04 -8.72
N ALA A 73 12.70 8.15 -7.39
CA ALA A 73 13.08 9.35 -6.67
C ALA A 73 14.60 9.58 -6.73
N PHE A 74 15.04 10.84 -6.85
CA PHE A 74 16.45 11.21 -6.98
C PHE A 74 17.36 10.54 -5.94
N ARG A 75 16.94 10.56 -4.66
CA ARG A 75 17.71 9.91 -3.58
C ARG A 75 17.89 8.41 -3.82
N ALA A 76 16.87 7.72 -4.29
CA ALA A 76 16.95 6.28 -4.57
C ALA A 76 17.84 6.00 -5.78
N ASN A 77 17.82 6.87 -6.78
CA ASN A 77 18.72 6.80 -7.93
C ASN A 77 20.17 6.95 -7.48
N VAL A 78 20.49 8.00 -6.69
CA VAL A 78 21.85 8.19 -6.15
C VAL A 78 22.26 7.00 -5.28
N LEU A 79 21.40 6.51 -4.38
CA LEU A 79 21.67 5.35 -3.54
C LEU A 79 22.01 4.13 -4.38
N SER A 80 21.27 3.88 -5.45
CA SER A 80 21.55 2.74 -6.35
C SER A 80 22.95 2.83 -6.98
N GLY A 81 23.49 4.04 -7.18
CA GLY A 81 24.84 4.27 -7.68
C GLY A 81 25.94 3.75 -6.75
N PHE A 82 25.67 3.62 -5.44
CA PHE A 82 26.61 3.03 -4.48
C PHE A 82 26.59 1.49 -4.47
N ILE A 83 25.65 0.86 -5.17
CA ILE A 83 25.50 -0.59 -5.22
C ILE A 83 26.14 -1.09 -6.51
N PRO A 84 27.27 -1.80 -6.47
CA PRO A 84 27.90 -2.33 -7.68
C PRO A 84 27.03 -3.44 -8.29
N ALA A 85 26.65 -3.27 -9.54
CA ALA A 85 25.88 -4.26 -10.28
C ALA A 85 26.20 -4.18 -11.77
N ARG A 86 26.27 -5.34 -12.42
CA ARG A 86 26.56 -5.44 -13.86
C ARG A 86 25.35 -5.03 -14.70
N ARG A 87 24.19 -5.58 -14.38
CA ARG A 87 22.92 -5.23 -15.00
C ARG A 87 22.12 -4.37 -14.02
N ARG A 88 21.62 -3.25 -14.50
CA ARG A 88 20.89 -2.27 -13.68
C ARG A 88 19.57 -1.98 -14.37
N ILE A 89 18.55 -2.75 -14.02
CA ILE A 89 17.24 -2.70 -14.65
C ILE A 89 16.39 -1.65 -13.93
N GLY A 90 15.85 -0.68 -14.66
CA GLY A 90 14.97 0.35 -14.14
C GLY A 90 13.69 0.52 -14.92
N TYR A 91 12.89 1.49 -14.51
CA TYR A 91 11.67 1.82 -15.23
C TYR A 91 11.94 2.31 -16.65
N ASP A 92 10.96 2.13 -17.53
CA ASP A 92 10.88 2.76 -18.83
C ASP A 92 10.91 4.29 -18.76
N ARG A 93 10.97 4.94 -19.95
CA ARG A 93 11.11 6.40 -20.02
C ARG A 93 9.88 7.15 -19.54
N SER A 94 8.68 6.61 -19.76
CA SER A 94 7.42 7.27 -19.42
C SER A 94 7.19 7.36 -17.91
N ARG A 95 7.71 6.38 -17.16
CA ARG A 95 7.62 6.28 -15.69
C ARG A 95 8.87 6.79 -14.97
N SER A 96 9.94 7.08 -15.72
CA SER A 96 11.21 7.59 -15.17
C SER A 96 11.12 9.08 -14.85
N LYS A 97 11.80 9.50 -13.78
CA LYS A 97 12.01 10.88 -13.38
C LYS A 97 13.35 11.03 -12.65
N ASP A 98 13.71 12.25 -12.29
CA ASP A 98 14.83 12.55 -11.40
C ASP A 98 16.16 11.89 -11.87
N LEU A 99 16.46 12.01 -13.17
CA LEU A 99 17.67 11.47 -13.80
C LEU A 99 17.81 9.94 -13.70
N HIS A 100 16.73 9.20 -13.49
CA HIS A 100 16.72 7.74 -13.35
C HIS A 100 17.54 7.03 -14.43
N GLY A 101 17.49 7.53 -15.67
CA GLY A 101 18.21 6.97 -16.79
C GLY A 101 19.74 6.98 -16.69
N LEU A 102 20.33 7.80 -15.82
CA LEU A 102 21.77 7.82 -15.58
C LEU A 102 22.24 6.68 -14.65
N PHE A 103 21.31 6.05 -13.93
CA PHE A 103 21.59 5.04 -12.92
C PHE A 103 21.22 3.62 -13.36
N VAL A 104 20.65 3.46 -14.55
CA VAL A 104 20.22 2.18 -15.10
C VAL A 104 20.77 2.00 -16.51
N ASN A 105 21.11 0.76 -16.89
CA ASN A 105 21.60 0.41 -18.23
C ASN A 105 20.62 -0.48 -19.01
N GLU A 106 19.57 -0.96 -18.34
CA GLU A 106 18.46 -1.70 -18.93
C GLU A 106 17.12 -1.14 -18.42
N ARG A 107 16.03 -1.38 -19.14
CA ARG A 107 14.70 -0.87 -18.79
C ARG A 107 13.65 -1.93 -19.01
N ILE A 108 12.60 -1.87 -18.16
CA ILE A 108 11.39 -2.64 -18.40
C ILE A 108 10.63 -2.09 -19.62
N PRO A 109 9.78 -2.91 -20.26
CA PRO A 109 8.94 -2.47 -21.38
C PRO A 109 8.02 -1.28 -21.00
N ASP A 110 7.83 -0.36 -21.93
CA ASP A 110 6.89 0.75 -21.77
C ASP A 110 5.45 0.24 -21.91
N ARG A 111 4.69 0.33 -20.82
CA ARG A 111 3.28 -0.02 -20.74
C ARG A 111 2.52 1.07 -20.02
N PRO A 112 1.95 2.03 -20.73
CA PRO A 112 1.21 3.12 -20.10
C PRO A 112 -0.05 2.62 -19.40
N GLY A 113 -0.46 3.30 -18.34
CA GLY A 113 -1.75 3.09 -17.68
C GLY A 113 -1.89 1.83 -16.82
N ILE A 114 -0.85 1.01 -16.67
CA ILE A 114 -0.93 -0.22 -15.86
C ILE A 114 -0.85 0.05 -14.36
N HIS A 115 -1.37 -0.87 -13.58
CA HIS A 115 -1.26 -0.84 -12.12
C HIS A 115 0.21 -0.89 -11.66
N VAL A 116 0.53 -0.29 -10.51
CA VAL A 116 1.89 -0.25 -9.98
C VAL A 116 2.45 -1.66 -9.70
N LEU A 117 1.62 -2.61 -9.33
CA LEU A 117 2.00 -4.01 -9.13
C LEU A 117 2.45 -4.65 -10.45
N ASP A 118 1.68 -4.46 -11.53
CA ASP A 118 2.03 -4.96 -12.87
C ASP A 118 3.30 -4.28 -13.41
N ALA A 119 3.46 -2.99 -13.11
CA ALA A 119 4.68 -2.26 -13.46
C ALA A 119 5.90 -2.85 -12.74
N ILE A 120 5.77 -3.24 -11.48
CA ILE A 120 6.82 -3.97 -10.74
C ILE A 120 7.00 -5.38 -11.32
N GLY A 121 5.93 -6.08 -11.63
CA GLY A 121 5.97 -7.39 -12.27
C GLY A 121 6.71 -7.40 -13.60
N SER A 122 6.67 -6.30 -14.36
CA SER A 122 7.40 -6.15 -15.63
C SER A 122 8.92 -6.23 -15.48
N PHE A 123 9.47 -6.13 -14.27
CA PHE A 123 10.90 -6.37 -14.01
C PHE A 123 11.33 -7.83 -14.22
N CYS A 124 10.39 -8.76 -14.31
CA CYS A 124 10.66 -10.15 -14.68
C CYS A 124 11.11 -10.29 -16.14
N GLU A 125 10.61 -9.47 -17.06
CA GLU A 125 10.79 -9.64 -18.51
C GLU A 125 12.23 -9.48 -18.98
N PRO A 126 12.99 -8.45 -18.57
CA PRO A 126 14.41 -8.37 -18.90
C PRO A 126 15.25 -9.53 -18.32
N LEU A 127 14.69 -10.26 -17.34
CA LEU A 127 15.31 -11.43 -16.74
C LEU A 127 14.93 -12.74 -17.47
N GLY A 128 14.11 -12.66 -18.51
CA GLY A 128 13.62 -13.83 -19.25
C GLY A 128 12.50 -14.59 -18.53
N LEU A 129 11.90 -13.99 -17.48
CA LEU A 129 10.83 -14.60 -16.71
C LEU A 129 9.48 -14.02 -17.09
N LYS A 130 8.44 -14.84 -17.01
CA LYS A 130 7.04 -14.38 -16.96
C LYS A 130 6.64 -14.21 -15.50
N GLN A 131 5.92 -13.14 -15.20
CA GLN A 131 5.32 -12.98 -13.87
C GLN A 131 4.30 -14.11 -13.67
N ALA A 132 4.49 -14.86 -12.59
CA ALA A 132 3.53 -15.89 -12.18
C ALA A 132 2.31 -15.24 -11.52
N GLU A 133 1.38 -16.08 -11.06
CA GLU A 133 0.26 -15.65 -10.24
C GLU A 133 0.72 -14.77 -9.08
N VAL A 134 -0.06 -13.72 -8.81
CA VAL A 134 0.27 -12.76 -7.75
C VAL A 134 0.03 -13.41 -6.39
N VAL A 135 1.11 -13.72 -5.71
CA VAL A 135 1.11 -14.29 -4.35
C VAL A 135 1.84 -13.33 -3.43
N TRP A 136 1.17 -12.87 -2.39
CA TRP A 136 1.82 -12.00 -1.40
C TRP A 136 2.50 -12.78 -0.28
N ASP A 137 1.79 -13.74 0.32
CA ASP A 137 2.33 -14.59 1.39
C ASP A 137 3.17 -13.78 2.39
N LEU A 138 2.52 -12.78 3.02
CA LEU A 138 3.17 -11.91 4.00
C LEU A 138 3.48 -12.70 5.28
N PRO A 139 4.68 -12.56 5.85
CA PRO A 139 5.04 -13.28 7.08
C PRO A 139 4.31 -12.68 8.29
N VAL A 140 3.28 -13.37 8.75
CA VAL A 140 2.51 -13.02 9.95
C VAL A 140 2.82 -14.02 11.05
N PRO A 141 3.46 -13.61 12.17
CA PRO A 141 3.75 -14.49 13.30
C PRO A 141 2.47 -15.00 13.97
N ASP A 142 2.49 -16.22 14.49
CA ASP A 142 1.37 -16.79 15.25
C ASP A 142 0.96 -15.93 16.44
N ALA A 143 1.93 -15.39 17.18
CA ALA A 143 1.68 -14.44 18.26
C ALA A 143 0.93 -13.17 17.82
N ALA A 144 1.09 -12.75 16.56
CA ALA A 144 0.32 -11.63 16.03
C ALA A 144 -1.13 -12.03 15.73
N ARG A 145 -1.36 -13.26 15.24
CA ARG A 145 -2.71 -13.81 15.06
C ARG A 145 -3.42 -14.06 16.37
N GLU A 146 -2.71 -14.59 17.37
CA GLU A 146 -3.22 -14.76 18.73
C GLU A 146 -3.65 -13.41 19.34
N TRP A 147 -2.77 -12.40 19.24
CA TRP A 147 -3.10 -11.06 19.69
C TRP A 147 -4.32 -10.49 18.96
N ALA A 148 -4.38 -10.59 17.65
CA ALA A 148 -5.55 -10.13 16.89
C ALA A 148 -6.82 -10.91 17.28
N GLY A 149 -6.70 -12.22 17.48
CA GLY A 149 -7.77 -13.11 17.95
C GLY A 149 -8.39 -12.65 19.27
N ALA A 150 -7.58 -12.12 20.18
CA ALA A 150 -8.02 -11.68 21.49
C ALA A 150 -8.75 -10.32 21.50
N GLN A 151 -8.77 -9.57 20.39
CA GLN A 151 -9.35 -8.21 20.38
C GLN A 151 -10.88 -8.21 20.43
N TRP A 152 -11.52 -9.22 19.85
CA TRP A 152 -12.98 -9.45 19.95
C TRP A 152 -13.29 -10.94 19.77
N GLN A 153 -14.40 -11.35 20.34
CA GLN A 153 -14.91 -12.72 20.13
C GLN A 153 -15.57 -12.81 18.75
N ASP A 154 -15.36 -13.95 18.10
CA ASP A 154 -16.05 -14.28 16.86
C ASP A 154 -17.45 -14.79 17.21
N ASP A 155 -18.44 -13.94 17.03
CA ASP A 155 -19.86 -14.22 17.23
C ASP A 155 -20.62 -14.34 15.88
N GLY A 156 -19.89 -14.44 14.79
CA GLY A 156 -20.44 -14.52 13.43
C GLY A 156 -20.85 -13.17 12.82
N ALA A 157 -20.75 -12.06 13.57
CA ALA A 157 -21.02 -10.74 13.01
C ALA A 157 -19.89 -10.33 12.02
N PRO A 158 -20.22 -9.88 10.81
CA PRO A 158 -19.22 -9.39 9.88
C PRO A 158 -18.54 -8.12 10.40
N VAL A 159 -17.29 -7.94 10.04
CA VAL A 159 -16.44 -6.85 10.55
C VAL A 159 -16.12 -5.84 9.45
N LEU A 160 -16.58 -4.60 9.65
CA LEU A 160 -16.07 -3.43 8.93
C LEU A 160 -14.95 -2.79 9.73
N MET A 161 -13.73 -2.88 9.22
CA MET A 161 -12.59 -2.20 9.81
C MET A 161 -12.31 -0.90 9.09
N ILE A 162 -12.15 0.19 9.84
CA ILE A 162 -11.91 1.53 9.29
C ILE A 162 -10.50 1.97 9.70
N SER A 163 -9.64 2.22 8.70
CA SER A 163 -8.35 2.88 8.87
C SER A 163 -8.43 4.26 8.24
N PRO A 164 -8.77 5.32 8.99
CA PRO A 164 -9.25 6.57 8.41
C PRO A 164 -8.16 7.46 7.84
N CYS A 165 -6.87 7.21 8.17
CA CYS A 165 -5.78 8.12 7.84
C CYS A 165 -4.75 7.53 6.88
N SER A 166 -4.26 8.39 6.01
CA SER A 166 -3.01 8.21 5.27
C SER A 166 -1.94 9.16 5.81
N SER A 167 -0.70 8.99 5.40
CA SER A 167 0.40 9.90 5.74
C SER A 167 0.26 11.31 5.13
N HIS A 168 -0.72 11.54 4.26
CA HIS A 168 -1.00 12.83 3.62
C HIS A 168 -2.41 13.29 3.98
N ALA A 169 -2.52 14.34 4.79
CA ALA A 169 -3.79 14.85 5.29
C ALA A 169 -4.83 15.11 4.18
N ARG A 170 -4.40 15.62 3.01
CA ARG A 170 -5.27 15.88 1.85
C ARG A 170 -5.87 14.64 1.18
N ARG A 171 -5.51 13.44 1.63
CA ARG A 171 -6.13 12.17 1.18
C ARG A 171 -7.08 11.60 2.22
N ASN A 172 -7.10 12.18 3.42
CA ASN A 172 -7.95 11.72 4.49
C ASN A 172 -9.37 12.25 4.27
N TRP A 173 -10.33 11.37 4.51
CA TRP A 173 -11.73 11.72 4.43
C TRP A 173 -12.22 12.30 5.77
N TYR A 174 -13.46 12.71 5.87
CA TYR A 174 -14.00 13.46 7.00
C TYR A 174 -14.54 12.53 8.09
N PRO A 175 -14.28 12.83 9.39
CA PRO A 175 -14.72 11.99 10.50
C PRO A 175 -16.22 11.73 10.55
N ASP A 176 -17.03 12.76 10.33
CA ASP A 176 -18.51 12.68 10.31
C ASP A 176 -19.02 11.76 9.18
N ARG A 177 -18.35 11.75 8.05
CA ARG A 177 -18.69 10.89 6.92
C ARG A 177 -18.29 9.43 7.18
N TYR A 178 -17.14 9.19 7.82
CA TYR A 178 -16.77 7.86 8.30
C TYR A 178 -17.79 7.34 9.31
N ALA A 179 -18.19 8.17 10.27
CA ALA A 179 -19.20 7.84 11.27
C ALA A 179 -20.54 7.44 10.64
N ALA A 180 -21.01 8.20 9.65
CA ALA A 180 -22.26 7.90 8.95
C ALA A 180 -22.22 6.53 8.23
N VAL A 181 -21.11 6.18 7.59
CA VAL A 181 -20.96 4.85 6.94
C VAL A 181 -20.83 3.76 7.99
N ALA A 182 -20.10 4.00 9.08
CA ALA A 182 -19.99 3.07 10.20
C ALA A 182 -21.35 2.77 10.84
N ASP A 183 -22.15 3.79 11.10
CA ASP A 183 -23.51 3.64 11.64
C ASP A 183 -24.45 2.91 10.68
N HIS A 184 -24.34 3.19 9.38
CA HIS A 184 -25.08 2.45 8.36
C HIS A 184 -24.73 0.94 8.40
N ALA A 185 -23.45 0.60 8.48
CA ALA A 185 -23.00 -0.79 8.55
C ALA A 185 -23.42 -1.45 9.88
N ALA A 186 -23.28 -0.74 11.01
CA ALA A 186 -23.71 -1.23 12.32
C ALA A 186 -25.22 -1.51 12.36
N GLY A 187 -26.04 -0.65 11.76
CA GLY A 187 -27.48 -0.86 11.59
C GLY A 187 -27.84 -2.09 10.73
N LYS A 188 -26.88 -2.65 9.98
CA LYS A 188 -26.99 -3.91 9.24
C LYS A 188 -26.37 -5.12 9.98
N GLY A 189 -26.02 -4.96 11.24
CA GLY A 189 -25.46 -6.02 12.08
C GLY A 189 -23.96 -6.22 11.95
N TRP A 190 -23.23 -5.25 11.34
CA TRP A 190 -21.77 -5.31 11.25
C TRP A 190 -21.12 -4.79 12.53
N ARG A 191 -20.04 -5.45 12.93
CA ARG A 191 -19.13 -4.94 13.95
C ARG A 191 -18.22 -3.88 13.34
N ILE A 192 -18.10 -2.74 14.02
CA ILE A 192 -17.22 -1.65 13.60
C ILE A 192 -15.95 -1.69 14.42
N VAL A 193 -14.80 -1.70 13.73
CA VAL A 193 -13.45 -1.67 14.34
C VAL A 193 -12.67 -0.51 13.73
N LEU A 194 -12.10 0.34 14.56
CA LEU A 194 -11.21 1.44 14.13
C LEU A 194 -9.78 1.01 14.37
N CYS A 195 -8.91 1.13 13.36
CA CYS A 195 -7.48 0.85 13.47
C CYS A 195 -6.65 1.97 12.87
N GLY A 196 -5.40 2.09 13.31
CA GLY A 196 -4.47 3.13 12.86
C GLY A 196 -3.23 3.19 13.74
N GLY A 197 -2.25 3.98 13.32
CA GLY A 197 -1.01 4.18 14.08
C GLY A 197 -1.18 5.06 15.31
N ARG A 198 -0.04 5.50 15.85
CA ARG A 198 0.04 6.24 17.14
C ARG A 198 0.21 7.75 16.96
N SER A 199 -0.02 8.29 15.76
CA SER A 199 0.13 9.72 15.53
C SER A 199 -1.06 10.50 16.12
N ASP A 200 -0.80 11.75 16.51
CA ASP A 200 -1.86 12.66 17.00
C ASP A 200 -2.97 12.85 15.98
N LEU A 201 -2.62 12.85 14.68
CA LEU A 201 -3.61 12.94 13.59
C LEU A 201 -4.54 11.73 13.60
N GLU A 202 -4.01 10.51 13.70
CA GLU A 202 -4.84 9.29 13.71
C GLU A 202 -5.70 9.23 14.98
N ARG A 203 -5.14 9.62 16.12
CA ARG A 203 -5.88 9.65 17.38
C ARG A 203 -7.02 10.67 17.33
N SER A 204 -6.74 11.94 16.96
CA SER A 204 -7.75 12.99 16.91
C SER A 204 -8.84 12.71 15.86
N THR A 205 -8.47 12.14 14.70
CA THR A 205 -9.43 11.72 13.68
C THR A 205 -10.36 10.63 14.22
N THR A 206 -9.80 9.64 14.91
CA THR A 206 -10.59 8.55 15.49
C THR A 206 -11.51 9.02 16.59
N ASP A 207 -11.02 9.90 17.47
CA ASP A 207 -11.85 10.50 18.52
C ASP A 207 -13.05 11.27 17.92
N ALA A 208 -12.81 12.00 16.84
CA ALA A 208 -13.87 12.71 16.13
C ALA A 208 -14.87 11.76 15.45
N ILE A 209 -14.42 10.63 14.90
CA ILE A 209 -15.30 9.58 14.34
C ILE A 209 -16.19 9.01 15.44
N VAL A 210 -15.58 8.57 16.56
CA VAL A 210 -16.31 7.97 17.68
C VAL A 210 -17.32 8.95 18.26
N ALA A 211 -16.95 10.23 18.38
CA ALA A 211 -17.86 11.27 18.89
C ALA A 211 -19.06 11.54 17.97
N ALA A 212 -18.91 11.31 16.66
CA ALA A 212 -19.98 11.50 15.68
C ALA A 212 -20.86 10.25 15.46
N MET A 213 -20.38 9.06 15.87
CA MET A 213 -21.11 7.80 15.71
C MET A 213 -22.28 7.67 16.69
N GLN A 214 -23.34 6.99 16.25
CA GLN A 214 -24.52 6.62 17.08
C GLN A 214 -24.40 5.18 17.61
N HIS A 215 -23.60 4.34 16.97
CA HIS A 215 -23.36 2.95 17.37
C HIS A 215 -21.95 2.78 17.94
N PRO A 216 -21.74 1.78 18.83
CA PRO A 216 -20.42 1.55 19.40
C PRO A 216 -19.44 1.03 18.35
N ALA A 217 -18.17 1.44 18.48
CA ALA A 217 -17.04 0.89 17.72
C ALA A 217 -15.96 0.39 18.66
N LEU A 218 -15.26 -0.67 18.26
CA LEU A 218 -14.05 -1.12 18.93
C LEU A 218 -12.86 -0.27 18.45
N ASP A 219 -12.32 0.54 19.34
CA ASP A 219 -11.17 1.40 19.05
C ASP A 219 -9.87 0.67 19.34
N LEU A 220 -9.11 0.35 18.30
CA LEU A 220 -7.79 -0.27 18.34
C LEU A 220 -6.67 0.67 17.83
N VAL A 221 -6.97 1.95 17.59
CA VAL A 221 -5.98 2.92 17.10
C VAL A 221 -4.83 3.08 18.10
N GLY A 222 -3.61 2.86 17.61
CA GLY A 222 -2.39 2.91 18.41
C GLY A 222 -2.11 1.68 19.30
N LYS A 223 -2.97 0.66 19.26
CA LYS A 223 -2.83 -0.54 20.11
C LYS A 223 -2.05 -1.67 19.45
N ASP A 224 -1.97 -1.68 18.13
CA ASP A 224 -1.22 -2.68 17.37
C ASP A 224 0.24 -2.26 17.13
N THR A 225 1.02 -3.21 16.71
CA THR A 225 2.33 -3.02 16.09
C THR A 225 2.23 -3.27 14.58
N LEU A 226 3.23 -2.81 13.83
CA LEU A 226 3.26 -3.04 12.39
C LEU A 226 3.26 -4.54 12.01
N LYS A 227 3.69 -5.43 12.89
CA LYS A 227 3.62 -6.89 12.72
C LYS A 227 2.25 -7.48 13.04
N GLN A 228 1.49 -6.82 13.90
CA GLN A 228 0.13 -7.24 14.27
C GLN A 228 -0.93 -6.71 13.29
N LEU A 229 -0.65 -5.59 12.61
CA LEU A 229 -1.59 -4.99 11.66
C LEU A 229 -2.05 -5.96 10.55
N PRO A 230 -1.17 -6.75 9.89
CA PRO A 230 -1.63 -7.74 8.90
C PRO A 230 -2.61 -8.76 9.49
N ALA A 231 -2.32 -9.30 10.69
CA ALA A 231 -3.21 -10.24 11.37
C ALA A 231 -4.56 -9.61 11.76
N LEU A 232 -4.53 -8.33 12.14
CA LEU A 232 -5.75 -7.59 12.47
C LEU A 232 -6.61 -7.38 11.20
N LEU A 233 -6.00 -6.96 10.11
CA LEU A 233 -6.68 -6.75 8.83
C LEU A 233 -7.22 -8.06 8.23
N GLU A 234 -6.51 -9.19 8.41
CA GLU A 234 -6.93 -10.53 7.99
C GLU A 234 -8.27 -10.95 8.61
N ARG A 235 -8.59 -10.43 9.80
CA ARG A 235 -9.84 -10.73 10.51
C ARG A 235 -11.05 -9.87 10.07
N ALA A 236 -10.83 -8.86 9.27
CA ALA A 236 -11.91 -8.04 8.76
C ALA A 236 -12.53 -8.65 7.50
N ASP A 237 -13.83 -8.49 7.34
CA ASP A 237 -14.52 -8.83 6.10
C ASP A 237 -14.35 -7.73 5.06
N LEU A 238 -14.34 -6.48 5.51
CA LEU A 238 -14.15 -5.31 4.66
C LEU A 238 -13.30 -4.26 5.39
N VAL A 239 -12.30 -3.73 4.70
CA VAL A 239 -11.50 -2.60 5.21
C VAL A 239 -11.85 -1.33 4.44
N MET A 240 -12.30 -0.28 5.14
CA MET A 240 -12.54 1.04 4.54
C MET A 240 -11.39 1.98 4.86
N THR A 241 -10.78 2.56 3.83
CA THR A 241 -9.55 3.37 4.01
C THR A 241 -9.29 4.25 2.77
N PRO A 242 -8.59 5.39 2.91
CA PRO A 242 -8.06 6.11 1.76
C PRO A 242 -6.84 5.38 1.14
N ASP A 243 -6.20 5.99 0.12
CA ASP A 243 -4.92 5.50 -0.45
C ASP A 243 -3.81 5.53 0.62
N SER A 244 -3.61 4.41 1.31
CA SER A 244 -2.81 4.28 2.52
C SER A 244 -2.04 2.94 2.59
N GLY A 245 -1.11 2.82 3.53
CA GLY A 245 -0.42 1.55 3.81
C GLY A 245 -1.37 0.41 4.18
N PRO A 246 -2.30 0.60 5.13
CA PRO A 246 -3.32 -0.39 5.49
C PRO A 246 -4.12 -0.94 4.31
N MET A 247 -4.47 -0.11 3.31
CA MET A 247 -5.14 -0.56 2.08
C MET A 247 -4.36 -1.67 1.37
N HIS A 248 -3.06 -1.45 1.18
CA HIS A 248 -2.22 -2.41 0.47
C HIS A 248 -1.91 -3.65 1.30
N ILE A 249 -1.84 -3.52 2.63
CA ILE A 249 -1.66 -4.66 3.53
C ILE A 249 -2.93 -5.50 3.55
N ALA A 250 -4.11 -4.90 3.71
CA ALA A 250 -5.39 -5.60 3.67
C ALA A 250 -5.56 -6.39 2.36
N ASN A 251 -5.31 -5.74 1.22
CA ASN A 251 -5.38 -6.42 -0.08
C ASN A 251 -4.37 -7.58 -0.18
N ALA A 252 -3.15 -7.42 0.36
CA ALA A 252 -2.15 -8.48 0.38
C ALA A 252 -2.51 -9.65 1.33
N MET A 253 -3.31 -9.40 2.36
CA MET A 253 -3.87 -10.41 3.25
C MET A 253 -5.14 -11.10 2.71
N GLY A 254 -5.61 -10.70 1.53
CA GLY A 254 -6.83 -11.23 0.91
C GLY A 254 -8.13 -10.57 1.39
N THR A 255 -8.04 -9.64 2.32
CA THR A 255 -9.19 -8.89 2.85
C THR A 255 -9.71 -7.90 1.81
N LYS A 256 -11.03 -7.81 1.66
CA LYS A 256 -11.67 -6.91 0.71
C LYS A 256 -11.51 -5.45 1.16
N VAL A 257 -11.36 -4.55 0.19
CA VAL A 257 -11.07 -3.14 0.48
C VAL A 257 -12.06 -2.21 -0.21
N LEU A 258 -12.73 -1.38 0.59
CA LEU A 258 -13.46 -0.19 0.15
C LEU A 258 -12.47 0.98 0.17
N GLY A 259 -11.84 1.24 -0.96
CA GLY A 259 -10.87 2.32 -1.10
C GLY A 259 -11.53 3.65 -1.43
N LEU A 260 -11.13 4.74 -0.77
CA LEU A 260 -11.64 6.09 -1.01
C LEU A 260 -10.64 6.88 -1.85
N HIS A 261 -10.95 7.11 -3.13
CA HIS A 261 -10.03 7.69 -4.10
C HIS A 261 -10.60 8.93 -4.79
N ALA A 262 -10.06 10.10 -4.45
CA ALA A 262 -10.23 11.35 -5.20
C ALA A 262 -8.85 11.97 -5.51
N ALA A 263 -7.94 11.95 -4.54
CA ALA A 263 -6.59 12.49 -4.67
C ALA A 263 -5.64 11.57 -5.46
N SER A 264 -5.95 10.30 -5.58
CA SER A 264 -5.11 9.28 -6.26
C SER A 264 -5.94 8.39 -7.17
N ASN A 265 -5.31 7.93 -8.25
CA ASN A 265 -5.95 7.07 -9.25
C ASN A 265 -5.97 5.61 -8.77
N PRO A 266 -7.16 5.01 -8.49
CA PRO A 266 -7.25 3.63 -8.05
C PRO A 266 -6.84 2.62 -9.14
N ALA A 267 -7.01 2.94 -10.41
CA ALA A 267 -6.53 2.09 -11.50
C ALA A 267 -5.00 1.92 -11.49
N ARG A 268 -4.29 2.91 -10.91
CA ARG A 268 -2.83 2.84 -10.74
C ARG A 268 -2.41 2.20 -9.42
N SER A 269 -3.00 2.58 -8.32
CA SER A 269 -2.54 2.25 -6.97
C SER A 269 -3.67 1.95 -5.98
N GLY A 270 -4.84 1.54 -6.46
CA GLY A 270 -5.90 1.02 -5.61
C GLY A 270 -5.61 -0.41 -5.11
N PRO A 271 -6.53 -1.02 -4.38
CA PRO A 271 -6.43 -2.42 -3.99
C PRO A 271 -6.50 -3.30 -5.23
N TYR A 272 -5.41 -4.00 -5.54
CA TYR A 272 -5.22 -4.71 -6.81
C TYR A 272 -6.34 -5.73 -7.11
N SER A 273 -6.78 -6.45 -6.10
CA SER A 273 -7.81 -7.50 -6.25
C SER A 273 -9.25 -6.95 -6.22
N ASP A 274 -9.47 -5.73 -5.73
CA ASP A 274 -10.79 -5.29 -5.32
C ASP A 274 -11.15 -3.85 -5.76
N VAL A 275 -10.57 -3.37 -6.86
CA VAL A 275 -10.84 -2.02 -7.40
C VAL A 275 -12.34 -1.74 -7.58
N ARG A 276 -13.15 -2.78 -7.81
CA ARG A 276 -14.61 -2.67 -7.97
C ARG A 276 -15.35 -2.12 -6.74
N TYR A 277 -14.76 -2.23 -5.55
CA TYR A 277 -15.33 -1.69 -4.31
C TYR A 277 -14.77 -0.31 -3.95
N CYS A 278 -13.91 0.26 -4.78
CA CYS A 278 -13.45 1.62 -4.58
C CYS A 278 -14.52 2.65 -4.96
N VAL A 279 -14.54 3.74 -4.18
CA VAL A 279 -15.14 5.00 -4.62
C VAL A 279 -14.09 5.74 -5.42
N ASP A 280 -14.31 5.87 -6.73
CA ASP A 280 -13.38 6.55 -7.65
C ASP A 280 -13.94 7.90 -8.09
N LYS A 281 -13.36 8.97 -7.58
CA LYS A 281 -13.63 10.36 -7.97
C LYS A 281 -12.39 11.02 -8.61
N TYR A 282 -11.37 10.24 -9.00
CA TYR A 282 -10.11 10.79 -9.50
C TYR A 282 -10.27 11.58 -10.80
N ASP A 283 -11.10 11.10 -11.76
CA ASP A 283 -11.36 11.87 -12.99
C ASP A 283 -12.14 13.16 -12.71
N ALA A 284 -13.12 13.10 -11.81
CA ALA A 284 -13.84 14.28 -11.35
C ALA A 284 -12.91 15.30 -10.68
N ALA A 285 -11.99 14.83 -9.85
CA ALA A 285 -10.97 15.68 -9.23
C ALA A 285 -10.03 16.28 -10.26
N ALA A 286 -9.58 15.50 -11.25
CA ALA A 286 -8.72 15.97 -12.32
C ALA A 286 -9.39 17.11 -13.12
N ARG A 287 -10.66 16.92 -13.47
CA ARG A 287 -11.44 17.96 -14.17
C ARG A 287 -11.65 19.20 -13.34
N LYS A 288 -12.07 19.04 -12.07
CA LYS A 288 -12.37 20.18 -11.18
C LYS A 288 -11.13 21.00 -10.86
N PHE A 289 -10.02 20.37 -10.49
CA PHE A 289 -8.85 21.07 -9.95
C PHE A 289 -7.75 21.34 -10.97
N LEU A 290 -7.66 20.55 -12.05
CA LEU A 290 -6.59 20.66 -13.02
C LEU A 290 -7.09 21.02 -14.45
N GLY A 291 -8.40 21.05 -14.66
CA GLY A 291 -9.00 21.30 -15.97
C GLY A 291 -8.69 20.22 -17.02
N LYS A 292 -8.35 19.00 -16.60
CA LYS A 292 -7.93 17.87 -17.44
C LYS A 292 -8.68 16.62 -17.06
N SER A 293 -8.84 15.71 -18.01
CA SER A 293 -9.27 14.34 -17.68
C SER A 293 -8.14 13.54 -17.03
N ALA A 294 -8.48 12.51 -16.28
CA ALA A 294 -7.49 11.60 -15.67
C ALA A 294 -6.55 10.97 -16.72
N ARG A 295 -7.03 10.74 -17.95
CA ARG A 295 -6.25 10.17 -19.06
C ARG A 295 -5.15 11.09 -19.59
N GLU A 296 -5.30 12.39 -19.40
CA GLU A 296 -4.30 13.41 -19.82
C GLU A 296 -3.21 13.61 -18.77
N LEU A 297 -3.37 13.05 -17.58
CA LEU A 297 -2.41 13.19 -16.52
C LEU A 297 -1.27 12.17 -16.65
N LYS A 298 -0.08 12.57 -16.21
CA LYS A 298 1.05 11.66 -16.14
C LYS A 298 0.75 10.52 -15.16
N TRP A 299 1.23 9.32 -15.47
CA TRP A 299 1.17 8.17 -14.57
C TRP A 299 1.76 8.53 -13.20
N GLY A 300 1.00 8.34 -12.14
CA GLY A 300 1.40 8.68 -10.77
C GLY A 300 1.12 10.12 -10.34
N SER A 301 0.43 10.93 -11.17
CA SER A 301 -0.06 12.24 -10.72
C SER A 301 -0.94 12.11 -9.49
N LYS A 302 -0.80 13.04 -8.56
CA LYS A 302 -1.65 13.18 -7.38
C LYS A 302 -2.38 14.52 -7.46
N ILE A 303 -3.60 14.54 -6.97
CA ILE A 303 -4.46 15.73 -6.92
C ILE A 303 -4.69 16.04 -5.45
N GLU A 304 -3.79 16.82 -4.85
CA GLU A 304 -3.75 17.04 -3.41
C GLU A 304 -4.15 18.49 -3.07
N PHE A 305 -5.43 18.80 -3.30
CA PHE A 305 -6.06 20.04 -2.87
C PHE A 305 -6.81 19.81 -1.55
N ASP A 306 -7.03 20.88 -0.76
CA ASP A 306 -7.57 20.77 0.59
C ASP A 306 -9.01 20.19 0.60
N ASP A 307 -9.80 20.45 -0.43
CA ASP A 307 -11.21 20.02 -0.59
C ASP A 307 -11.39 18.87 -1.60
N VAL A 308 -10.31 18.19 -2.01
CA VAL A 308 -10.39 17.12 -3.02
C VAL A 308 -11.25 15.95 -2.54
N MET A 309 -11.21 15.62 -1.26
CA MET A 309 -11.97 14.53 -0.69
C MET A 309 -13.45 14.87 -0.47
N ASP A 310 -13.87 16.14 -0.66
CA ASP A 310 -15.28 16.54 -0.68
C ASP A 310 -16.06 15.90 -1.83
N LEU A 311 -15.37 15.53 -2.90
CA LEU A 311 -15.97 14.86 -4.05
C LEU A 311 -16.55 13.47 -3.71
N ILE A 312 -16.14 12.88 -2.59
CA ILE A 312 -16.67 11.61 -2.11
C ILE A 312 -17.80 11.91 -1.11
N GLY A 313 -19.05 11.66 -1.50
CA GLY A 313 -20.21 11.73 -0.62
C GLY A 313 -20.33 10.50 0.27
N VAL A 314 -21.13 10.61 1.34
CA VAL A 314 -21.48 9.45 2.19
C VAL A 314 -22.20 8.39 1.37
N GLU A 315 -23.09 8.80 0.49
CA GLU A 315 -23.88 7.95 -0.40
C GLU A 315 -23.00 7.12 -1.35
N ASP A 316 -21.86 7.67 -1.81
CA ASP A 316 -20.90 6.93 -2.65
C ASP A 316 -20.29 5.78 -1.86
N ALA A 317 -19.86 6.05 -0.62
CA ALA A 317 -19.24 5.05 0.24
C ALA A 317 -20.23 3.99 0.73
N VAL A 318 -21.46 4.41 1.06
CA VAL A 318 -22.57 3.48 1.38
C VAL A 318 -22.90 2.60 0.18
N ALA A 319 -22.97 3.15 -1.03
CA ALA A 319 -23.22 2.36 -2.23
C ALA A 319 -22.09 1.33 -2.49
N ALA A 320 -20.84 1.69 -2.22
CA ALA A 320 -19.71 0.76 -2.33
C ALA A 320 -19.77 -0.35 -1.26
N PHE A 321 -20.15 -0.01 -0.02
CA PHE A 321 -20.40 -0.97 1.06
C PHE A 321 -21.52 -1.95 0.69
N GLU A 322 -22.67 -1.43 0.23
CA GLU A 322 -23.82 -2.27 -0.15
C GLU A 322 -23.50 -3.18 -1.35
N ARG A 323 -22.70 -2.73 -2.29
CA ARG A 323 -22.20 -3.58 -3.38
C ARG A 323 -21.40 -4.75 -2.83
N TYR A 324 -20.47 -4.49 -1.92
CA TYR A 324 -19.71 -5.57 -1.28
C TYR A 324 -20.63 -6.51 -0.49
N ARG A 325 -21.57 -5.96 0.28
CA ARG A 325 -22.53 -6.75 1.06
C ARG A 325 -23.37 -7.67 0.19
N SER A 326 -23.83 -7.16 -0.96
CA SER A 326 -24.60 -7.94 -1.95
C SER A 326 -23.77 -9.06 -2.60
N ASP A 327 -22.48 -8.79 -2.88
CA ASP A 327 -21.57 -9.77 -3.50
C ASP A 327 -21.12 -10.87 -2.52
N ARG A 328 -21.21 -10.61 -1.22
CA ARG A 328 -20.88 -11.58 -0.18
C ARG A 328 -21.99 -12.63 0.01
N GLY A 329 -23.20 -12.32 -0.39
CA GLY A 329 -24.34 -13.23 -0.39
C GLY A 329 -25.21 -13.28 0.67
#